data_30561c8a7553d1b7cf7816df759d20dc
#
_entry.id   30561c8a7553d1b7cf7816df759d20dc
#
_cell.length_a   1.000
_cell.length_b   1.000
_cell.length_c   1.000
_cell.angle_alpha   90.00
_cell.angle_beta   90.00
_cell.angle_gamma   90.00
#
_symmetry.space_group_name_H-M   'P 1'
#
loop_
_entity.id
_entity.type
_entity.pdbx_description
1 polymer ?
#
loop_
_entity_poly.entity_id
_entity_poly.type
_entity_poly.pdbx_seq_one_letter_code
_entity_poly.pdbx_strand_id
1 'polypeptide(L)'
;MSNHELLKTEMPKVLPVSKVINEGKDQKTVFVLYKGNISPGQFFMVWIPGIDAKPYAVSYYNKNEIGFTSAAIGKFSYAFNNLKTGDKIGLLGPYGNSFSVKNNACVVAGGIGISSVSTLIDKLKNPAIIYGARKKDYLIYLKRYKNKKMVIMTDDGSYGKKGFTTDALNDLLKADKDARKSKIFGTNSVGIKIVYTCGPEVMMKRALEICNKYKVECEASLERYMSCGFGICGKCAVNDKIICIDGPIFSSKDLNKMSEFGKFARLKSCNKVAIEEYHKWRSA
;
A
#
# COMPACT_ATOMS: atom_id res chain seq x y z
N MET A 1 0.60 -15.95 26.79
CA MET A 1 1.80 -15.10 26.73
C MET A 1 2.30 -15.18 25.28
N SER A 2 2.06 -14.17 24.47
CA SER A 2 2.60 -14.11 23.11
C SER A 2 4.10 -13.85 23.23
N ASN A 3 4.90 -14.75 22.65
CA ASN A 3 6.32 -14.53 22.48
C ASN A 3 6.54 -13.32 21.57
N HIS A 4 6.62 -12.13 22.13
CA HIS A 4 7.31 -11.02 21.49
C HIS A 4 8.80 -11.42 21.49
N GLU A 5 9.26 -12.03 20.40
CA GLU A 5 10.69 -12.05 20.14
C GLU A 5 11.16 -10.59 20.26
N LEU A 6 12.07 -10.36 21.18
CA LEU A 6 12.74 -9.07 21.36
C LEU A 6 13.25 -8.63 19.99
N LEU A 7 12.63 -7.58 19.45
CA LEU A 7 13.03 -7.00 18.18
C LEU A 7 14.50 -6.61 18.28
N LYS A 8 15.37 -7.35 17.62
CA LYS A 8 16.77 -6.97 17.49
C LYS A 8 16.82 -5.64 16.75
N THR A 9 17.19 -4.58 17.43
CA THR A 9 17.50 -3.28 16.83
C THR A 9 18.82 -3.44 16.09
N GLU A 10 18.73 -3.85 14.83
CA GLU A 10 19.91 -3.98 13.98
C GLU A 10 20.29 -2.60 13.42
N MET A 11 21.57 -2.40 13.21
CA MET A 11 22.06 -1.23 12.46
C MET A 11 21.54 -1.30 11.02
N PRO A 12 21.29 -0.14 10.37
CA PRO A 12 20.87 -0.12 8.99
C PRO A 12 21.84 -0.89 8.09
N LYS A 13 21.33 -1.84 7.33
CA LYS A 13 22.14 -2.52 6.31
C LYS A 13 22.31 -1.59 5.12
N VAL A 14 23.50 -1.03 4.97
CA VAL A 14 23.82 -0.11 3.87
C VAL A 14 24.09 -0.89 2.59
N LEU A 15 23.31 -0.61 1.54
CA LEU A 15 23.37 -1.30 0.26
C LEU A 15 23.46 -0.28 -0.89
N PRO A 16 24.21 -0.60 -1.96
CA PRO A 16 24.18 0.21 -3.17
C PRO A 16 22.87 0.02 -3.93
N VAL A 17 22.37 1.09 -4.50
CA VAL A 17 21.29 1.07 -5.48
C VAL A 17 21.76 0.28 -6.72
N SER A 18 21.07 -0.81 -7.03
CA SER A 18 21.38 -1.67 -8.19
C SER A 18 20.79 -1.12 -9.50
N LYS A 19 19.61 -0.50 -9.41
CA LYS A 19 18.86 -0.03 -10.57
C LYS A 19 17.81 0.99 -10.13
N VAL A 20 17.47 1.91 -11.04
CA VAL A 20 16.35 2.85 -10.89
C VAL A 20 15.44 2.75 -12.11
N ILE A 21 14.14 2.66 -11.89
CA ILE A 21 13.12 2.65 -12.95
C ILE A 21 12.23 3.88 -12.80
N ASN A 22 11.99 4.59 -13.91
CA ASN A 22 10.97 5.63 -13.97
C ASN A 22 9.61 4.98 -14.20
N GLU A 23 8.69 5.10 -13.25
CA GLU A 23 7.35 4.49 -13.31
C GLU A 23 6.30 5.46 -13.88
N GLY A 24 6.52 6.76 -13.78
CA GLY A 24 5.61 7.80 -14.22
C GLY A 24 6.16 9.19 -13.93
N LYS A 25 5.30 10.20 -14.03
CA LYS A 25 5.66 11.56 -13.66
C LYS A 25 5.92 11.60 -12.16
N ASP A 26 7.13 11.98 -11.76
CA ASP A 26 7.54 12.11 -10.35
C ASP A 26 7.45 10.80 -9.52
N GLN A 27 7.35 9.64 -10.19
CA GLN A 27 7.36 8.33 -9.51
C GLN A 27 8.52 7.47 -10.01
N LYS A 28 9.30 6.94 -9.08
CA LYS A 28 10.42 6.05 -9.38
C LYS A 28 10.45 4.84 -8.46
N THR A 29 10.97 3.74 -8.98
CA THR A 29 11.34 2.56 -8.20
C THR A 29 12.86 2.47 -8.10
N VAL A 30 13.35 2.40 -6.88
CA VAL A 30 14.77 2.17 -6.55
C VAL A 30 14.93 0.72 -6.12
N PHE A 31 15.91 0.02 -6.68
CA PHE A 31 16.21 -1.38 -6.40
C PHE A 31 17.53 -1.53 -5.67
N VAL A 32 17.60 -2.54 -4.82
CA VAL A 32 18.83 -2.99 -4.15
C VAL A 32 18.91 -4.50 -4.17
N LEU A 33 20.13 -5.04 -4.19
CA LEU A 33 20.35 -6.48 -4.03
C LEU A 33 20.09 -6.85 -2.56
N TYR A 34 19.16 -7.76 -2.36
CA TYR A 34 18.74 -8.19 -1.03
C TYR A 34 18.43 -9.69 -1.04
N LYS A 35 19.09 -10.43 -0.16
CA LYS A 35 18.83 -11.85 0.06
C LYS A 35 18.07 -12.02 1.37
N GLY A 36 16.80 -12.35 1.28
CA GLY A 36 15.94 -12.57 2.43
C GLY A 36 14.51 -12.82 1.98
N ASN A 37 13.72 -13.44 2.86
CA ASN A 37 12.31 -13.71 2.57
C ASN A 37 11.47 -12.47 2.84
N ILE A 38 10.61 -12.13 1.88
CA ILE A 38 9.67 -11.02 1.98
C ILE A 38 8.26 -11.55 1.77
N SER A 39 7.38 -11.18 2.69
CA SER A 39 5.94 -11.42 2.56
C SER A 39 5.23 -10.17 2.03
N PRO A 40 4.13 -10.32 1.26
CA PRO A 40 3.39 -9.18 0.72
C PRO A 40 2.86 -8.26 1.82
N GLY A 41 3.13 -6.96 1.71
CA GLY A 41 2.72 -5.95 2.69
C GLY A 41 3.80 -5.56 3.68
N GLN A 42 4.89 -6.32 3.80
CA GLN A 42 6.04 -5.95 4.62
C GLN A 42 6.75 -4.72 4.05
N PHE A 43 7.40 -3.97 4.95
CA PHE A 43 8.08 -2.71 4.64
C PHE A 43 9.48 -2.66 5.27
N PHE A 44 10.27 -1.71 4.80
CA PHE A 44 11.53 -1.32 5.43
C PHE A 44 11.50 0.16 5.80
N MET A 45 12.18 0.52 6.88
CA MET A 45 12.63 1.90 7.05
C MET A 45 13.82 2.10 6.13
N VAL A 46 13.61 2.86 5.06
CA VAL A 46 14.65 3.22 4.08
C VAL A 46 15.29 4.50 4.55
N TRP A 47 16.59 4.44 4.81
CA TRP A 47 17.41 5.56 5.27
C TRP A 47 18.27 6.12 4.15
N ILE A 48 18.21 7.42 3.95
CA ILE A 48 19.12 8.15 3.08
C ILE A 48 20.06 8.95 3.99
N PRO A 49 21.38 8.65 3.98
CA PRO A 49 22.35 9.34 4.82
C PRO A 49 22.27 10.87 4.71
N GLY A 50 22.25 11.57 5.85
CA GLY A 50 22.15 13.03 5.90
C GLY A 50 20.75 13.61 5.67
N ILE A 51 19.73 12.79 5.41
CA ILE A 51 18.37 13.27 5.13
C ILE A 51 17.37 12.77 6.18
N ASP A 52 16.97 11.50 6.15
CA ASP A 52 15.97 10.93 7.07
C ASP A 52 15.81 9.41 6.81
N ALA A 53 14.93 8.76 7.58
CA ALA A 53 14.44 7.41 7.32
C ALA A 53 12.91 7.41 7.20
N LYS A 54 12.38 6.69 6.20
CA LYS A 54 10.93 6.60 5.96
C LYS A 54 10.51 5.17 5.65
N PRO A 55 9.28 4.78 6.04
CA PRO A 55 8.75 3.47 5.75
C PRO A 55 8.39 3.36 4.25
N TYR A 56 8.88 2.31 3.61
CA TYR A 56 8.53 1.95 2.24
C TYR A 56 8.13 0.49 2.15
N ALA A 57 6.93 0.21 1.69
CA ALA A 57 6.51 -1.14 1.36
C ALA A 57 7.37 -1.71 0.23
N VAL A 58 7.67 -2.99 0.30
CA VAL A 58 8.37 -3.67 -0.79
C VAL A 58 7.42 -3.81 -1.98
N SER A 59 7.75 -3.11 -3.06
CA SER A 59 6.92 -3.05 -4.28
C SER A 59 7.34 -4.04 -5.38
N TYR A 60 8.59 -4.44 -5.37
CA TYR A 60 9.14 -5.51 -6.22
C TYR A 60 9.93 -6.48 -5.35
N TYR A 61 9.75 -7.76 -5.60
CA TYR A 61 10.51 -8.80 -4.91
C TYR A 61 10.80 -9.97 -5.84
N ASN A 62 12.07 -10.29 -5.93
CA ASN A 62 12.56 -11.60 -6.35
C ASN A 62 13.58 -12.09 -5.31
N LYS A 63 14.05 -13.33 -5.43
CA LYS A 63 14.94 -13.93 -4.41
C LYS A 63 16.23 -13.15 -4.13
N ASN A 64 16.66 -12.26 -5.02
CA ASN A 64 17.95 -11.57 -4.96
C ASN A 64 17.85 -10.04 -4.95
N GLU A 65 16.66 -9.48 -5.20
CA GLU A 65 16.46 -8.03 -5.35
C GLU A 65 15.11 -7.61 -4.81
N ILE A 66 15.08 -6.46 -4.15
CA ILE A 66 13.85 -5.78 -3.75
C ILE A 66 13.81 -4.38 -4.33
N GLY A 67 12.59 -3.89 -4.59
CA GLY A 67 12.36 -2.54 -5.08
C GLY A 67 11.39 -1.77 -4.19
N PHE A 68 11.64 -0.48 -4.07
CA PHE A 68 10.81 0.48 -3.33
C PHE A 68 10.35 1.56 -4.30
N THR A 69 9.06 1.86 -4.31
CA THR A 69 8.49 2.85 -5.22
C THR A 69 8.02 4.07 -4.47
N SER A 70 8.42 5.24 -4.94
CA SER A 70 8.13 6.53 -4.33
C SER A 70 7.48 7.49 -5.31
N ALA A 71 6.56 8.32 -4.80
CA ALA A 71 6.12 9.55 -5.45
C ALA A 71 6.82 10.74 -4.77
N ALA A 72 7.35 11.68 -5.56
CA ALA A 72 8.02 12.88 -5.05
C ALA A 72 6.99 13.86 -4.48
N ILE A 73 6.85 13.90 -3.15
CA ILE A 73 5.88 14.75 -2.45
C ILE A 73 6.58 15.70 -1.48
N GLY A 74 7.58 15.24 -0.72
CA GLY A 74 8.29 16.00 0.28
C GLY A 74 9.80 15.74 0.23
N LYS A 75 10.58 16.43 1.09
CA LYS A 75 12.05 16.44 1.07
C LYS A 75 12.68 15.04 0.91
N PHE A 76 12.21 14.06 1.68
CA PHE A 76 12.75 12.69 1.61
C PHE A 76 12.45 12.03 0.26
N SER A 77 11.21 12.09 -0.23
CA SER A 77 10.81 11.44 -1.47
C SER A 77 11.42 12.11 -2.71
N TYR A 78 11.69 13.42 -2.68
CA TYR A 78 12.48 14.08 -3.71
C TYR A 78 13.92 13.56 -3.72
N ALA A 79 14.56 13.46 -2.55
CA ALA A 79 15.91 12.88 -2.46
C ALA A 79 15.92 11.41 -2.92
N PHE A 80 14.94 10.61 -2.52
CA PHE A 80 14.80 9.24 -2.95
C PHE A 80 14.66 9.13 -4.48
N ASN A 81 13.85 9.97 -5.11
CA ASN A 81 13.66 9.97 -6.57
C ASN A 81 14.88 10.51 -7.34
N ASN A 82 15.82 11.17 -6.68
CA ASN A 82 17.09 11.62 -7.29
C ASN A 82 18.24 10.61 -7.14
N LEU A 83 18.02 9.49 -6.43
CA LEU A 83 19.01 8.42 -6.32
C LEU A 83 19.34 7.83 -7.70
N LYS A 84 20.61 7.46 -7.85
CA LYS A 84 21.18 6.83 -9.04
C LYS A 84 21.77 5.48 -8.69
N THR A 85 21.99 4.64 -9.68
CA THR A 85 22.75 3.39 -9.54
C THR A 85 24.12 3.68 -8.92
N GLY A 86 24.48 2.94 -7.87
CA GLY A 86 25.70 3.10 -7.09
C GLY A 86 25.53 3.95 -5.81
N ASP A 87 24.52 4.81 -5.71
CA ASP A 87 24.22 5.54 -4.47
C ASP A 87 23.91 4.56 -3.34
N LYS A 88 24.18 4.96 -2.09
CA LYS A 88 23.97 4.09 -0.94
C LYS A 88 22.71 4.48 -0.16
N ILE A 89 21.92 3.48 0.19
CA ILE A 89 20.78 3.61 1.13
C ILE A 89 20.90 2.59 2.25
N GLY A 90 20.37 2.92 3.42
CA GLY A 90 20.28 2.00 4.54
C GLY A 90 18.89 1.37 4.63
N LEU A 91 18.84 0.10 4.99
CA LEU A 91 17.60 -0.65 5.18
C LEU A 91 17.54 -1.19 6.61
N LEU A 92 16.43 -0.92 7.30
CA LEU A 92 16.06 -1.58 8.58
C LEU A 92 14.75 -2.34 8.36
N GLY A 93 14.74 -3.60 8.68
CA GLY A 93 13.60 -4.51 8.46
C GLY A 93 14.01 -5.84 7.82
N PRO A 94 13.09 -6.63 7.25
CA PRO A 94 11.68 -6.28 7.01
C PRO A 94 10.86 -6.19 8.29
N TYR A 95 9.93 -5.23 8.32
CA TYR A 95 9.01 -4.98 9.43
C TYR A 95 7.56 -5.21 9.03
N GLY A 96 6.72 -5.31 10.04
CA GLY A 96 5.29 -5.46 9.91
C GLY A 96 4.82 -6.86 9.53
N ASN A 97 3.51 -7.05 9.65
CA ASN A 97 2.82 -8.27 9.23
C ASN A 97 2.63 -8.32 7.70
N SER A 98 1.86 -9.29 7.21
CA SER A 98 1.65 -9.48 5.77
C SER A 98 0.18 -9.70 5.44
N PHE A 99 -0.19 -9.41 4.20
CA PHE A 99 -1.46 -9.82 3.64
C PHE A 99 -1.63 -11.35 3.68
N SER A 100 -2.85 -11.80 3.96
CA SER A 100 -3.23 -13.18 3.66
C SER A 100 -3.29 -13.38 2.14
N VAL A 101 -2.82 -14.53 1.64
CA VAL A 101 -2.88 -14.81 0.19
C VAL A 101 -4.04 -15.78 -0.06
N LYS A 102 -5.21 -15.24 -0.39
CA LYS A 102 -6.43 -16.03 -0.64
C LYS A 102 -6.85 -15.93 -2.10
N ASN A 103 -7.38 -17.01 -2.65
CA ASN A 103 -7.98 -17.03 -4.00
C ASN A 103 -9.33 -16.29 -4.02
N ASN A 104 -9.84 -16.00 -5.23
CA ASN A 104 -11.08 -15.28 -5.44
C ASN A 104 -11.03 -13.88 -4.80
N ALA A 105 -9.96 -13.17 -5.10
CA ALA A 105 -9.63 -11.88 -4.52
C ALA A 105 -9.92 -10.73 -5.48
N CYS A 106 -10.28 -9.58 -4.90
CA CYS A 106 -10.24 -8.30 -5.58
C CYS A 106 -9.19 -7.41 -4.91
N VAL A 107 -8.37 -6.73 -5.71
CA VAL A 107 -7.41 -5.72 -5.23
C VAL A 107 -7.90 -4.35 -5.64
N VAL A 108 -8.05 -3.44 -4.66
CA VAL A 108 -8.46 -2.04 -4.88
C VAL A 108 -7.31 -1.13 -4.48
N ALA A 109 -6.72 -0.46 -5.45
CA ALA A 109 -5.58 0.41 -5.22
C ALA A 109 -5.84 1.86 -5.64
N GLY A 110 -5.35 2.82 -4.84
CA GLY A 110 -5.43 4.25 -5.12
C GLY A 110 -4.05 4.89 -5.25
N GLY A 111 -3.75 5.52 -6.40
CA GLY A 111 -2.49 6.22 -6.64
C GLY A 111 -1.27 5.35 -6.38
N ILE A 112 -0.32 5.88 -5.60
CA ILE A 112 0.91 5.16 -5.22
C ILE A 112 0.65 3.91 -4.37
N GLY A 113 -0.54 3.76 -3.77
CA GLY A 113 -0.90 2.59 -2.96
C GLY A 113 -0.85 1.26 -3.73
N ILE A 114 -0.90 1.29 -5.07
CA ILE A 114 -0.66 0.08 -5.89
C ILE A 114 0.72 -0.53 -5.61
N SER A 115 1.71 0.26 -5.23
CA SER A 115 3.05 -0.23 -4.91
C SER A 115 3.05 -1.10 -3.66
N SER A 116 2.23 -0.80 -2.67
CA SER A 116 2.11 -1.56 -1.42
C SER A 116 1.41 -2.91 -1.59
N VAL A 117 0.54 -3.04 -2.59
CA VAL A 117 -0.18 -4.30 -2.90
C VAL A 117 0.45 -5.06 -4.08
N SER A 118 1.49 -4.53 -4.70
CA SER A 118 2.06 -5.10 -5.92
C SER A 118 2.65 -6.50 -5.72
N THR A 119 3.39 -6.72 -4.64
CA THR A 119 3.94 -8.06 -4.30
C THR A 119 2.84 -9.08 -3.96
N LEU A 120 1.68 -8.62 -3.49
CA LEU A 120 0.49 -9.46 -3.34
C LEU A 120 -0.12 -9.79 -4.70
N ILE A 121 -0.30 -8.78 -5.59
CA ILE A 121 -0.83 -8.99 -6.95
C ILE A 121 0.00 -10.02 -7.71
N ASP A 122 1.33 -10.02 -7.53
CA ASP A 122 2.22 -10.98 -8.19
C ASP A 122 2.04 -12.42 -7.68
N LYS A 123 1.63 -12.60 -6.42
CA LYS A 123 1.36 -13.91 -5.81
C LYS A 123 -0.08 -14.42 -6.06
N LEU A 124 -1.02 -13.53 -6.31
CA LEU A 124 -2.42 -13.92 -6.50
C LEU A 124 -2.67 -14.52 -7.89
N LYS A 125 -3.44 -15.61 -7.92
CA LYS A 125 -3.89 -16.24 -9.16
C LYS A 125 -5.11 -15.51 -9.70
N ASN A 126 -4.94 -14.77 -10.80
CA ASN A 126 -6.01 -14.06 -11.52
C ASN A 126 -6.93 -13.18 -10.64
N PRO A 127 -6.39 -12.28 -9.80
CA PRO A 127 -7.23 -11.37 -9.03
C PRO A 127 -8.00 -10.42 -9.94
N ALA A 128 -9.20 -10.00 -9.53
CA ALA A 128 -9.80 -8.77 -10.06
C ALA A 128 -9.01 -7.58 -9.54
N ILE A 129 -8.64 -6.64 -10.41
CA ILE A 129 -7.89 -5.45 -10.01
C ILE A 129 -8.69 -4.21 -10.38
N ILE A 130 -8.93 -3.35 -9.40
CA ILE A 130 -9.50 -2.02 -9.57
C ILE A 130 -8.43 -1.02 -9.15
N TYR A 131 -7.93 -0.24 -10.10
CA TYR A 131 -6.87 0.71 -9.84
C TYR A 131 -7.29 2.11 -10.27
N GLY A 132 -7.07 3.08 -9.41
CA GLY A 132 -7.43 4.46 -9.73
C GLY A 132 -6.38 5.48 -9.31
N ALA A 133 -6.45 6.65 -9.95
CA ALA A 133 -5.66 7.83 -9.63
C ALA A 133 -6.44 9.09 -10.00
N ARG A 134 -5.97 10.26 -9.54
CA ARG A 134 -6.59 11.56 -9.90
C ARG A 134 -6.56 11.81 -11.41
N LYS A 135 -5.44 11.44 -12.07
CA LYS A 135 -5.17 11.65 -13.51
C LYS A 135 -4.32 10.52 -14.05
N LYS A 136 -4.30 10.38 -15.38
CA LYS A 136 -3.45 9.42 -16.12
C LYS A 136 -1.98 9.46 -15.68
N ASP A 137 -1.43 10.64 -15.46
CA ASP A 137 0.00 10.84 -15.14
C ASP A 137 0.43 10.23 -13.79
N TYR A 138 -0.53 9.95 -12.90
CA TYR A 138 -0.29 9.30 -11.61
C TYR A 138 -0.53 7.79 -11.62
N LEU A 139 -0.91 7.22 -12.77
CA LEU A 139 -1.05 5.77 -12.94
C LEU A 139 0.32 5.15 -13.21
N ILE A 140 0.79 4.32 -12.30
CA ILE A 140 2.04 3.56 -12.45
C ILE A 140 1.74 2.09 -12.72
N TYR A 141 2.74 1.30 -13.13
CA TYR A 141 2.67 -0.16 -13.32
C TYR A 141 1.71 -0.63 -14.41
N LEU A 142 1.17 0.25 -15.27
CA LEU A 142 0.32 -0.16 -16.39
C LEU A 142 1.03 -1.15 -17.31
N LYS A 143 2.33 -0.93 -17.58
CA LYS A 143 3.16 -1.86 -18.37
C LYS A 143 3.41 -3.18 -17.63
N ARG A 144 3.64 -3.13 -16.31
CA ARG A 144 3.87 -4.32 -15.46
C ARG A 144 2.67 -5.25 -15.48
N TYR A 145 1.48 -4.70 -15.42
CA TYR A 145 0.24 -5.46 -15.31
C TYR A 145 -0.59 -5.51 -16.61
N LYS A 146 0.03 -5.23 -17.79
CA LYS A 146 -0.66 -5.23 -19.09
C LYS A 146 -1.42 -6.53 -19.40
N ASN A 147 -0.96 -7.66 -18.87
CA ASN A 147 -1.56 -8.97 -19.08
C ASN A 147 -2.57 -9.36 -17.99
N LYS A 148 -2.81 -8.50 -16.99
CA LYS A 148 -3.82 -8.73 -15.94
C LYS A 148 -5.11 -7.97 -16.26
N LYS A 149 -6.25 -8.58 -15.96
CA LYS A 149 -7.55 -7.92 -16.10
C LYS A 149 -7.67 -6.82 -15.05
N MET A 150 -7.66 -5.55 -15.48
CA MET A 150 -7.68 -4.40 -14.61
C MET A 150 -8.77 -3.41 -15.05
N VAL A 151 -9.59 -2.97 -14.11
CA VAL A 151 -10.45 -1.80 -14.26
C VAL A 151 -9.68 -0.58 -13.78
N ILE A 152 -9.49 0.39 -14.68
CA ILE A 152 -8.77 1.62 -14.37
C ILE A 152 -9.78 2.76 -14.27
N MET A 153 -9.65 3.54 -13.17
CA MET A 153 -10.47 4.70 -12.87
C MET A 153 -9.60 5.95 -12.78
N THR A 154 -10.09 7.07 -13.31
CA THR A 154 -9.46 8.38 -13.05
C THR A 154 -10.53 9.39 -12.66
N ASP A 155 -10.23 10.24 -11.67
CA ASP A 155 -11.21 11.20 -11.15
C ASP A 155 -11.64 12.17 -12.25
N ASP A 156 -10.70 12.57 -13.12
CA ASP A 156 -10.93 13.49 -14.23
C ASP A 156 -11.37 12.84 -15.55
N GLY A 157 -11.31 11.50 -15.64
CA GLY A 157 -11.64 10.77 -16.87
C GLY A 157 -10.53 10.76 -17.92
N SER A 158 -9.30 11.19 -17.58
CA SER A 158 -8.17 11.27 -18.52
C SER A 158 -7.65 9.90 -18.99
N TYR A 159 -8.01 8.81 -18.29
CA TYR A 159 -7.71 7.44 -18.70
C TYR A 159 -8.64 6.43 -18.02
N GLY A 160 -9.05 5.39 -18.72
CA GLY A 160 -9.98 4.39 -18.22
C GLY A 160 -11.40 4.96 -18.07
N LYS A 161 -12.06 4.61 -16.97
CA LYS A 161 -13.40 5.13 -16.63
C LYS A 161 -13.27 6.33 -15.70
N LYS A 162 -14.12 7.36 -15.88
CA LYS A 162 -14.23 8.47 -14.95
C LYS A 162 -14.95 8.02 -13.68
N GLY A 163 -14.44 8.39 -12.51
CA GLY A 163 -15.04 8.11 -11.20
C GLY A 163 -14.06 7.46 -10.22
N PHE A 164 -14.58 6.92 -9.13
CA PHE A 164 -13.77 6.39 -8.04
C PHE A 164 -13.66 4.86 -8.07
N THR A 165 -12.55 4.33 -7.58
CA THR A 165 -12.33 2.88 -7.43
C THR A 165 -13.40 2.21 -6.56
N THR A 166 -13.94 2.95 -5.59
CA THR A 166 -15.00 2.48 -4.69
C THR A 166 -16.33 2.27 -5.41
N ASP A 167 -16.64 3.06 -6.44
CA ASP A 167 -17.84 2.85 -7.25
C ASP A 167 -17.72 1.55 -8.04
N ALA A 168 -16.56 1.35 -8.70
CA ALA A 168 -16.29 0.11 -9.41
C ALA A 168 -16.28 -1.13 -8.48
N LEU A 169 -15.80 -0.99 -7.22
CA LEU A 169 -15.88 -2.06 -6.23
C LEU A 169 -17.33 -2.39 -5.86
N ASN A 170 -18.16 -1.36 -5.59
CA ASN A 170 -19.56 -1.56 -5.27
C ASN A 170 -20.31 -2.27 -6.40
N ASP A 171 -20.07 -1.86 -7.65
CA ASP A 171 -20.67 -2.48 -8.82
C ASP A 171 -20.21 -3.93 -9.01
N LEU A 172 -18.92 -4.19 -8.80
CA LEU A 172 -18.37 -5.56 -8.87
C LEU A 172 -19.03 -6.46 -7.83
N LEU A 173 -19.06 -6.06 -6.55
CA LEU A 173 -19.61 -6.89 -5.47
C LEU A 173 -21.14 -7.04 -5.56
N LYS A 174 -21.84 -6.04 -6.09
CA LYS A 174 -23.26 -6.14 -6.41
C LYS A 174 -23.50 -7.17 -7.50
N ALA A 175 -22.74 -7.12 -8.60
CA ALA A 175 -22.86 -8.07 -9.71
C ALA A 175 -22.47 -9.49 -9.31
N ASP A 176 -21.46 -9.64 -8.43
CA ASP A 176 -21.03 -10.94 -7.92
C ASP A 176 -22.10 -11.59 -7.03
N LYS A 177 -22.82 -10.80 -6.23
CA LYS A 177 -23.96 -11.28 -5.42
C LYS A 177 -25.18 -11.64 -6.28
N ASP A 178 -25.42 -10.87 -7.35
CA ASP A 178 -26.49 -11.11 -8.31
C ASP A 178 -26.00 -11.99 -9.46
N ALA A 179 -25.76 -13.28 -9.23
CA ALA A 179 -25.11 -14.25 -10.15
C ALA A 179 -25.57 -14.22 -11.63
N ARG A 180 -26.57 -13.40 -11.97
CA ARG A 180 -27.15 -13.23 -13.31
C ARG A 180 -26.55 -12.06 -14.13
N LYS A 181 -25.67 -11.21 -13.59
CA LYS A 181 -25.25 -9.92 -14.23
C LYS A 181 -23.74 -9.63 -14.28
N SER A 182 -22.88 -10.58 -13.97
CA SER A 182 -21.43 -10.35 -13.91
C SER A 182 -20.77 -10.24 -15.28
N LYS A 183 -20.88 -9.10 -15.95
CA LYS A 183 -20.14 -8.80 -17.20
C LYS A 183 -18.96 -7.83 -17.04
N ILE A 184 -18.67 -7.32 -15.82
CA ILE A 184 -17.67 -6.25 -15.62
C ILE A 184 -16.25 -6.73 -15.92
N PHE A 185 -15.93 -8.01 -15.68
CA PHE A 185 -14.62 -8.62 -15.93
C PHE A 185 -14.62 -9.70 -17.02
N GLY A 186 -15.74 -9.91 -17.71
CA GLY A 186 -15.83 -10.93 -18.78
C GLY A 186 -15.61 -12.37 -18.27
N THR A 187 -15.85 -12.62 -17.00
CA THR A 187 -15.75 -13.95 -16.37
C THR A 187 -17.07 -14.32 -15.72
N ASN A 188 -17.40 -15.61 -15.74
CA ASN A 188 -18.43 -16.17 -14.87
C ASN A 188 -18.11 -15.77 -13.43
N SER A 189 -19.10 -15.34 -12.66
CA SER A 189 -18.92 -14.84 -11.29
C SER A 189 -18.07 -15.79 -10.46
N VAL A 190 -16.90 -15.30 -10.03
CA VAL A 190 -15.95 -16.08 -9.23
C VAL A 190 -16.10 -15.69 -7.77
N GLY A 191 -17.29 -15.66 -7.20
CA GLY A 191 -17.55 -15.38 -5.80
C GLY A 191 -16.40 -14.68 -5.06
N ILE A 192 -16.31 -13.33 -5.12
CA ILE A 192 -15.24 -12.58 -4.44
C ILE A 192 -15.34 -12.82 -2.94
N LYS A 193 -14.29 -13.41 -2.35
CA LYS A 193 -14.23 -13.74 -0.93
C LYS A 193 -13.50 -12.68 -0.10
N ILE A 194 -12.55 -11.99 -0.71
CA ILE A 194 -11.71 -11.02 -0.02
C ILE A 194 -11.36 -9.84 -0.93
N VAL A 195 -11.33 -8.66 -0.34
CA VAL A 195 -10.85 -7.42 -0.96
C VAL A 195 -9.58 -6.97 -0.24
N TYR A 196 -8.52 -6.73 -0.99
CA TYR A 196 -7.29 -6.12 -0.50
C TYR A 196 -7.23 -4.67 -0.95
N THR A 197 -6.90 -3.75 -0.06
CA THR A 197 -6.89 -2.34 -0.42
C THR A 197 -5.68 -1.57 0.13
N CYS A 198 -5.15 -0.64 -0.66
CA CYS A 198 -4.17 0.35 -0.24
C CYS A 198 -4.32 1.63 -1.08
N GLY A 199 -4.25 2.77 -0.42
CA GLY A 199 -4.38 4.10 -1.03
C GLY A 199 -4.82 5.16 -0.03
N PRO A 200 -5.44 6.24 -0.48
CA PRO A 200 -5.98 7.26 0.42
C PRO A 200 -6.91 6.64 1.46
N GLU A 201 -6.75 7.04 2.72
CA GLU A 201 -7.45 6.37 3.83
C GLU A 201 -8.98 6.48 3.73
N VAL A 202 -9.48 7.59 3.20
CA VAL A 202 -10.92 7.77 2.91
C VAL A 202 -11.41 6.71 1.89
N MET A 203 -10.60 6.42 0.87
CA MET A 203 -10.89 5.35 -0.10
C MET A 203 -10.94 3.98 0.58
N MET A 204 -9.94 3.67 1.41
CA MET A 204 -9.89 2.38 2.13
C MET A 204 -11.05 2.23 3.11
N LYS A 205 -11.44 3.31 3.81
CA LYS A 205 -12.62 3.33 4.69
C LYS A 205 -13.90 3.03 3.91
N ARG A 206 -14.08 3.68 2.75
CA ARG A 206 -15.22 3.43 1.88
C ARG A 206 -15.24 2.01 1.32
N ALA A 207 -14.07 1.47 0.95
CA ALA A 207 -13.95 0.07 0.52
C ALA A 207 -14.36 -0.91 1.62
N LEU A 208 -13.94 -0.66 2.89
CA LEU A 208 -14.36 -1.44 4.05
C LEU A 208 -15.89 -1.42 4.24
N GLU A 209 -16.52 -0.25 4.16
CA GLU A 209 -17.98 -0.10 4.28
C GLU A 209 -18.73 -0.90 3.20
N ILE A 210 -18.22 -0.88 1.96
CA ILE A 210 -18.77 -1.66 0.85
C ILE A 210 -18.60 -3.15 1.13
N CYS A 211 -17.41 -3.59 1.57
CA CYS A 211 -17.17 -4.99 1.92
C CYS A 211 -18.11 -5.47 3.05
N ASN A 212 -18.31 -4.66 4.08
CA ASN A 212 -19.25 -4.96 5.17
C ASN A 212 -20.69 -5.11 4.66
N LYS A 213 -21.14 -4.22 3.76
CA LYS A 213 -22.48 -4.29 3.11
C LYS A 213 -22.69 -5.61 2.37
N TYR A 214 -21.68 -6.11 1.68
CA TYR A 214 -21.75 -7.34 0.90
C TYR A 214 -21.27 -8.59 1.65
N LYS A 215 -20.82 -8.44 2.92
CA LYS A 215 -20.28 -9.52 3.77
C LYS A 215 -19.06 -10.19 3.14
N VAL A 216 -18.18 -9.40 2.54
CA VAL A 216 -16.90 -9.83 1.96
C VAL A 216 -15.77 -9.43 2.92
N GLU A 217 -14.78 -10.31 3.11
CA GLU A 217 -13.60 -9.98 3.91
C GLU A 217 -12.83 -8.80 3.29
N CYS A 218 -12.20 -7.99 4.14
CA CYS A 218 -11.35 -6.90 3.67
C CYS A 218 -10.05 -6.86 4.48
N GLU A 219 -8.94 -6.67 3.80
CA GLU A 219 -7.65 -6.32 4.40
C GLU A 219 -7.15 -5.01 3.80
N ALA A 220 -6.72 -4.08 4.66
CA ALA A 220 -6.17 -2.80 4.24
C ALA A 220 -4.75 -2.62 4.76
N SER A 221 -3.89 -2.05 3.90
CA SER A 221 -2.55 -1.61 4.28
C SER A 221 -2.59 -0.15 4.72
N LEU A 222 -2.45 0.12 6.01
CA LEU A 222 -2.52 1.45 6.59
C LEU A 222 -1.17 2.16 6.51
N GLU A 223 -1.22 3.45 6.20
CA GLU A 223 -0.07 4.33 6.27
C GLU A 223 -0.19 5.31 7.44
N ARG A 224 0.90 5.47 8.19
CA ARG A 224 1.05 6.48 9.24
C ARG A 224 2.46 7.05 9.22
N TYR A 225 2.62 8.21 9.81
CA TYR A 225 3.95 8.72 10.05
C TYR A 225 4.71 7.76 10.97
N MET A 226 5.87 7.30 10.52
CA MET A 226 6.75 6.41 11.29
C MET A 226 8.11 7.07 11.47
N SER A 227 8.65 7.02 12.69
CA SER A 227 10.02 7.43 13.00
C SER A 227 10.92 6.24 13.25
N CYS A 228 10.53 5.29 14.12
CA CYS A 228 11.39 4.15 14.47
C CYS A 228 11.15 2.93 13.58
N GLY A 229 9.92 2.58 13.24
CA GLY A 229 9.56 1.39 12.46
C GLY A 229 9.44 0.08 13.28
N PHE A 230 9.80 0.09 14.57
CA PHE A 230 9.87 -1.10 15.43
C PHE A 230 9.21 -0.92 16.82
N GLY A 231 8.18 -0.07 16.94
CA GLY A 231 7.25 -0.06 18.09
C GLY A 231 7.61 0.82 19.28
N ILE A 232 8.75 1.55 19.28
CA ILE A 232 9.18 2.31 20.46
C ILE A 232 8.51 3.68 20.55
N CYS A 233 8.39 4.41 19.43
CA CYS A 233 8.06 5.85 19.49
C CYS A 233 6.56 6.17 19.53
N GLY A 234 5.66 5.22 19.25
CA GLY A 234 4.21 5.39 19.28
C GLY A 234 3.62 6.34 18.20
N LYS A 235 4.44 6.96 17.34
CA LYS A 235 3.97 7.98 16.37
C LYS A 235 3.03 7.44 15.32
N CYS A 236 3.10 6.15 15.02
CA CYS A 236 2.24 5.49 14.04
C CYS A 236 0.96 4.88 14.66
N ALA A 237 0.60 5.25 15.89
CA ALA A 237 -0.55 4.70 16.58
C ALA A 237 -1.88 5.08 15.89
N VAL A 238 -2.80 4.10 15.85
CA VAL A 238 -4.21 4.26 15.50
C VAL A 238 -5.01 3.53 16.57
N ASN A 239 -5.80 4.26 17.37
CA ASN A 239 -6.37 3.74 18.61
C ASN A 239 -5.28 3.11 19.51
N ASP A 240 -5.46 1.84 19.87
CA ASP A 240 -4.52 1.02 20.69
C ASP A 240 -3.48 0.26 19.86
N LYS A 241 -3.48 0.41 18.51
CA LYS A 241 -2.61 -0.33 17.60
C LYS A 241 -1.41 0.50 17.17
N ILE A 242 -0.24 -0.11 17.16
CA ILE A 242 1.02 0.47 16.65
C ILE A 242 1.28 -0.09 15.27
N ILE A 243 1.06 0.71 14.22
CA ILE A 243 1.05 0.25 12.83
C ILE A 243 2.32 -0.49 12.42
N CYS A 244 3.48 -0.09 12.89
CA CYS A 244 4.74 -0.75 12.54
C CYS A 244 4.94 -2.12 13.20
N ILE A 245 4.16 -2.47 14.22
CA ILE A 245 4.21 -3.77 14.93
C ILE A 245 2.96 -4.59 14.65
N ASP A 246 1.77 -4.01 14.93
CA ASP A 246 0.49 -4.71 14.79
C ASP A 246 0.02 -4.81 13.35
N GLY A 247 0.54 -3.93 12.47
CA GLY A 247 0.21 -3.82 11.07
C GLY A 247 1.43 -4.03 10.15
N PRO A 248 1.47 -3.40 8.97
CA PRO A 248 0.52 -2.38 8.47
C PRO A 248 -0.80 -2.95 7.94
N ILE A 249 -0.93 -4.26 7.85
CA ILE A 249 -2.11 -4.92 7.29
C ILE A 249 -3.11 -5.21 8.41
N PHE A 250 -4.34 -4.73 8.24
CA PHE A 250 -5.43 -4.98 9.19
C PHE A 250 -6.64 -5.57 8.49
N SER A 251 -7.24 -6.55 9.14
CA SER A 251 -8.47 -7.20 8.69
C SER A 251 -9.70 -6.31 8.88
N SER A 252 -10.79 -6.61 8.17
CA SER A 252 -12.09 -5.93 8.40
C SER A 252 -12.56 -6.04 9.84
N LYS A 253 -12.24 -7.14 10.55
CA LYS A 253 -12.55 -7.32 11.96
C LYS A 253 -11.84 -6.28 12.84
N ASP A 254 -10.57 -5.99 12.55
CA ASP A 254 -9.77 -5.03 13.30
C ASP A 254 -10.16 -3.59 12.92
N LEU A 255 -10.27 -3.31 11.60
CA LEU A 255 -10.62 -2.00 11.07
C LEU A 255 -11.99 -1.50 11.57
N ASN A 256 -12.97 -2.40 11.72
CA ASN A 256 -14.29 -2.05 12.26
C ASN A 256 -14.26 -1.61 13.73
N LYS A 257 -13.22 -2.00 14.48
CA LYS A 257 -13.01 -1.57 15.88
C LYS A 257 -12.21 -0.27 15.99
N MET A 258 -11.50 0.13 14.92
CA MET A 258 -10.67 1.33 14.91
C MET A 258 -11.50 2.58 14.65
N SER A 259 -11.89 3.30 15.69
CA SER A 259 -12.69 4.53 15.59
C SER A 259 -11.93 5.69 14.94
N GLU A 260 -10.59 5.69 14.98
CA GLU A 260 -9.73 6.70 14.36
C GLU A 260 -9.50 6.45 12.87
N PHE A 261 -9.71 5.21 12.39
CA PHE A 261 -9.49 4.86 10.97
C PHE A 261 -10.40 5.67 10.04
N GLY A 262 -9.81 6.39 9.09
CA GLY A 262 -10.49 7.29 8.16
C GLY A 262 -10.91 8.63 8.77
N LYS A 263 -10.49 8.95 10.01
CA LYS A 263 -10.88 10.19 10.69
C LYS A 263 -9.70 10.97 11.26
N PHE A 264 -8.77 10.31 11.91
CA PHE A 264 -7.68 10.96 12.63
C PHE A 264 -6.33 10.30 12.34
N ALA A 265 -5.26 11.10 12.38
CA ALA A 265 -3.88 10.64 12.33
C ALA A 265 -3.01 11.47 13.26
N ARG A 266 -1.74 11.07 13.44
CA ARG A 266 -0.78 11.79 14.29
C ARG A 266 0.29 12.47 13.45
N LEU A 267 0.59 13.71 13.77
CA LEU A 267 1.72 14.45 13.21
C LEU A 267 3.07 13.93 13.76
N LYS A 268 4.17 14.47 13.28
CA LYS A 268 5.52 14.21 13.81
C LYS A 268 5.64 14.54 15.29
N SER A 269 4.91 15.54 15.78
CA SER A 269 4.79 15.93 17.18
C SER A 269 4.01 14.96 18.07
N CYS A 270 3.40 13.92 17.51
CA CYS A 270 2.41 13.01 18.12
C CYS A 270 1.01 13.63 18.34
N ASN A 271 0.80 14.90 18.01
CA ASN A 271 -0.52 15.52 18.09
C ASN A 271 -1.50 14.81 17.15
N LYS A 272 -2.68 14.46 17.68
CA LYS A 272 -3.76 13.87 16.91
C LYS A 272 -4.51 14.99 16.16
N VAL A 273 -4.66 14.83 14.86
CA VAL A 273 -5.33 15.78 13.97
C VAL A 273 -6.31 15.06 13.06
N ALA A 274 -7.23 15.82 12.43
CA ALA A 274 -8.10 15.27 11.40
C ALA A 274 -7.29 14.73 10.22
N ILE A 275 -7.84 13.74 9.52
CA ILE A 275 -7.10 13.08 8.42
C ILE A 275 -6.80 14.05 7.26
N GLU A 276 -7.65 15.04 7.02
CA GLU A 276 -7.45 16.08 6.00
C GLU A 276 -6.26 16.99 6.37
N GLU A 277 -6.15 17.38 7.64
CA GLU A 277 -5.02 18.16 8.15
C GLU A 277 -3.72 17.37 8.05
N TYR A 278 -3.76 16.08 8.41
CA TYR A 278 -2.62 15.18 8.26
C TYR A 278 -2.13 15.08 6.81
N HIS A 279 -3.05 14.98 5.84
CA HIS A 279 -2.68 14.95 4.42
C HIS A 279 -2.07 16.26 3.94
N LYS A 280 -2.61 17.42 4.37
CA LYS A 280 -2.02 18.74 4.07
C LYS A 280 -0.60 18.84 4.62
N TRP A 281 -0.41 18.43 5.87
CA TRP A 281 0.92 18.46 6.50
C TRP A 281 1.93 17.53 5.78
N ARG A 282 1.51 16.35 5.31
CA ARG A 282 2.40 15.44 4.54
C ARG A 282 2.82 16.00 3.19
N SER A 283 2.01 16.89 2.61
CA SER A 283 2.25 17.50 1.29
C SER A 283 3.01 18.82 1.37
N ALA A 284 3.21 19.38 2.56
CA ALA A 284 4.01 20.57 2.83
C ALA A 284 5.49 20.19 3.09
#